data_cd87355137373a43e40d16169920c0cb
#
_entry.id   cd87355137373a43e40d16169920c0cb
#
_cell.length_a   1.000
_cell.length_b   1.000
_cell.length_c   1.000
_cell.angle_alpha   90.00
_cell.angle_beta   90.00
_cell.angle_gamma   90.00
#
_symmetry.space_group_name_H-M   'P 1'
#
loop_
_entity.id
_entity.type
_entity.pdbx_description
1 polymer ?
#
loop_
_entity_poly.entity_id
_entity_poly.type
_entity_poly.pdbx_seq_one_letter_code
_entity_poly.pdbx_strand_id
1 'polypeptide(L)'
;MANLKGLMKDTAIYGLSSIVGRFLNYLLVPLYTHYMPKASGDYGVSTNVYAYTALILVLLTFGMETTLFRFANDDRLTPEIGRKHSDTVFSTVMAVVGTLTVVFLLLVFGFIGPISNTLGYAAHPEYLQMMAAVVAMDALQAIPFSYLRYQKRAIRFASLKLLFIALNIGLNVFYFVVLGKTSVYYVFFINLLCTGFISLLFIPDLLKVHWHFDGQMLKRMLSYSWPILILGIAGILNQVADKILFPLVYPDQAQANVELGIYGSCVKIAMIMAMITQAFRYAYEPIVFAKSKDADKTEYYASAMKYFLIFTLLAFLCVVGWMPLLQYIIGEEYREGLGVVPIVMAAEIMMGVYFNLSFWYKLIDKTIYGAWFSLAGCLVLFAVNIIFIPKYGYWACAWGGVAGYGTAMVLSYMVGQKKNPIPYPMRSIAYYVALTVMLTLTMNYVPATYHFGSVVTLIFNSLCICCFVSYILQSDLPLSSLPIIGKYFRKK
;
A
#
# COMPACT_ATOMS: atom_id res chain seq x y z
N MET A 1 28.02 15.69 16.74
CA MET A 1 27.38 15.39 15.43
C MET A 1 27.07 13.90 15.42
N ALA A 2 25.91 13.53 15.97
CA ALA A 2 25.47 12.14 16.02
C ALA A 2 25.34 11.62 14.58
N ASN A 3 25.99 10.57 14.37
CA ASN A 3 26.13 9.66 13.23
C ASN A 3 25.00 9.70 12.16
N LEU A 4 24.85 10.85 11.49
CA LEU A 4 23.87 11.05 10.39
C LEU A 4 24.06 9.98 9.31
N LYS A 5 25.30 9.55 9.03
CA LYS A 5 25.60 8.43 8.12
C LYS A 5 25.05 7.09 8.64
N GLY A 6 25.11 6.83 9.95
CA GLY A 6 24.53 5.62 10.55
C GLY A 6 23.00 5.62 10.46
N LEU A 7 22.37 6.75 10.81
CA LEU A 7 20.91 6.91 10.71
C LEU A 7 20.43 6.76 9.26
N MET A 8 21.11 7.37 8.29
CA MET A 8 20.80 7.22 6.87
C MET A 8 20.96 5.78 6.39
N LYS A 9 22.02 5.07 6.83
CA LYS A 9 22.25 3.67 6.50
C LYS A 9 21.13 2.78 7.04
N ASP A 10 20.77 2.93 8.30
CA ASP A 10 19.70 2.13 8.93
C ASP A 10 18.35 2.42 8.29
N THR A 11 18.02 3.69 8.05
CA THR A 11 16.79 4.09 7.36
C THR A 11 16.73 3.52 5.94
N ALA A 12 17.85 3.54 5.21
CA ALA A 12 17.94 2.93 3.89
C ALA A 12 17.73 1.41 3.94
N ILE A 13 18.32 0.69 4.91
CA ILE A 13 18.15 -0.76 5.08
C ILE A 13 16.69 -1.08 5.39
N TYR A 14 16.05 -0.40 6.33
CA TYR A 14 14.64 -0.62 6.68
C TYR A 14 13.69 -0.27 5.53
N GLY A 15 13.91 0.87 4.88
CA GLY A 15 13.10 1.31 3.74
C GLY A 15 13.25 0.37 2.54
N LEU A 16 14.49 0.08 2.16
CA LEU A 16 14.79 -0.78 1.00
C LEU A 16 14.25 -2.20 1.22
N SER A 17 14.46 -2.82 2.39
CA SER A 17 13.95 -4.16 2.67
C SER A 17 12.41 -4.23 2.62
N SER A 18 11.73 -3.17 3.05
CA SER A 18 10.26 -3.08 2.97
C SER A 18 9.76 -2.87 1.54
N ILE A 19 10.45 -2.05 0.74
CA ILE A 19 10.11 -1.81 -0.67
C ILE A 19 10.40 -3.05 -1.52
N VAL A 20 11.59 -3.64 -1.35
CA VAL A 20 11.97 -4.88 -2.04
C VAL A 20 10.98 -6.01 -1.72
N GLY A 21 10.51 -6.08 -0.47
CA GLY A 21 9.49 -7.04 -0.07
C GLY A 21 8.20 -6.91 -0.88
N ARG A 22 7.72 -5.71 -1.06
CA ARG A 22 6.51 -5.46 -1.86
C ARG A 22 6.75 -5.77 -3.32
N PHE A 23 7.89 -5.37 -3.87
CA PHE A 23 8.24 -5.62 -5.26
C PHE A 23 8.38 -7.11 -5.57
N LEU A 24 8.99 -7.90 -4.67
CA LEU A 24 9.16 -9.33 -4.87
C LEU A 24 7.83 -10.09 -4.79
N ASN A 25 6.90 -9.70 -3.90
CA ASN A 25 5.53 -10.23 -3.92
C ASN A 25 4.79 -9.90 -5.22
N TYR A 26 5.18 -8.83 -5.90
CA TYR A 26 4.69 -8.49 -7.23
C TYR A 26 5.07 -9.52 -8.29
N LEU A 27 6.27 -10.13 -8.14
CA LEU A 27 6.73 -11.18 -9.05
C LEU A 27 5.90 -12.45 -9.00
N LEU A 28 5.08 -12.66 -7.95
CA LEU A 28 4.15 -13.78 -7.86
C LEU A 28 2.88 -13.59 -8.70
N VAL A 29 2.55 -12.36 -9.10
CA VAL A 29 1.37 -12.07 -9.93
C VAL A 29 1.43 -12.79 -11.28
N PRO A 30 2.53 -12.67 -12.08
CA PRO A 30 2.68 -13.45 -13.29
C PRO A 30 2.52 -14.94 -13.04
N LEU A 31 3.16 -15.46 -11.99
CA LEU A 31 3.08 -16.87 -11.63
C LEU A 31 1.63 -17.31 -11.42
N TYR A 32 0.90 -16.61 -10.55
CA TYR A 32 -0.47 -17.00 -10.23
C TYR A 32 -1.42 -16.85 -11.41
N THR A 33 -1.34 -15.76 -12.17
CA THR A 33 -2.23 -15.52 -13.30
C THR A 33 -1.96 -16.40 -14.52
N HIS A 34 -0.77 -17.00 -14.62
CA HIS A 34 -0.45 -17.97 -15.68
C HIS A 34 -0.78 -19.41 -15.30
N TYR A 35 -0.72 -19.76 -14.01
CA TYR A 35 -0.93 -21.13 -13.56
C TYR A 35 -2.32 -21.37 -12.94
N MET A 36 -3.03 -20.35 -12.45
CA MET A 36 -4.40 -20.47 -11.98
C MET A 36 -5.38 -20.15 -13.12
N PRO A 37 -6.23 -21.10 -13.55
CA PRO A 37 -7.24 -20.82 -14.55
C PRO A 37 -8.20 -19.74 -14.06
N LYS A 38 -8.56 -18.79 -14.92
CA LYS A 38 -9.54 -17.74 -14.60
C LYS A 38 -10.87 -18.33 -14.12
N ALA A 39 -11.34 -19.36 -14.80
CA ALA A 39 -12.62 -20.00 -14.53
C ALA A 39 -12.73 -20.62 -13.13
N SER A 40 -11.60 -20.93 -12.46
CA SER A 40 -11.63 -21.44 -11.07
C SER A 40 -11.99 -20.36 -10.06
N GLY A 41 -11.79 -19.07 -10.38
CA GLY A 41 -11.93 -17.96 -9.44
C GLY A 41 -10.86 -17.89 -8.34
N ASP A 42 -9.88 -18.79 -8.36
CA ASP A 42 -8.87 -18.95 -7.30
C ASP A 42 -8.07 -17.67 -7.04
N TYR A 43 -7.73 -16.92 -8.08
CA TYR A 43 -7.03 -15.64 -7.90
C TYR A 43 -7.92 -14.59 -7.23
N GLY A 44 -9.23 -14.60 -7.49
CA GLY A 44 -10.22 -13.77 -6.80
C GLY A 44 -10.37 -14.14 -5.35
N VAL A 45 -10.45 -15.45 -5.04
CA VAL A 45 -10.43 -15.97 -3.66
C VAL A 45 -9.19 -15.47 -2.92
N SER A 46 -8.01 -15.59 -3.53
CA SER A 46 -6.77 -15.04 -2.96
C SER A 46 -6.89 -13.54 -2.69
N THR A 47 -7.37 -12.77 -3.67
CA THR A 47 -7.53 -11.31 -3.57
C THR A 47 -8.47 -10.92 -2.43
N ASN A 48 -9.60 -11.61 -2.29
CA ASN A 48 -10.60 -11.36 -1.24
C ASN A 48 -10.07 -11.74 0.15
N VAL A 49 -9.53 -12.94 0.30
CA VAL A 49 -9.04 -13.42 1.61
C VAL A 49 -7.87 -12.58 2.11
N TYR A 50 -6.94 -12.16 1.24
CA TYR A 50 -5.88 -11.21 1.62
C TYR A 50 -6.43 -9.83 2.00
N ALA A 51 -7.54 -9.39 1.43
CA ALA A 51 -8.18 -8.14 1.84
C ALA A 51 -8.75 -8.23 3.27
N TYR A 52 -9.38 -9.35 3.63
CA TYR A 52 -9.79 -9.62 5.02
C TYR A 52 -8.58 -9.68 5.96
N THR A 53 -7.52 -10.39 5.59
CA THR A 53 -6.32 -10.50 6.46
C THR A 53 -5.67 -9.15 6.69
N ALA A 54 -5.64 -8.26 5.70
CA ALA A 54 -5.11 -6.91 5.87
C ALA A 54 -5.93 -6.07 6.87
N LEU A 55 -7.25 -6.18 6.85
CA LEU A 55 -8.14 -5.53 7.82
C LEU A 55 -7.96 -6.11 9.22
N ILE A 56 -7.96 -7.45 9.34
CA ILE A 56 -7.81 -8.16 10.61
C ILE A 56 -6.45 -7.88 11.25
N LEU A 57 -5.37 -7.77 10.45
CA LEU A 57 -4.04 -7.44 10.96
C LEU A 57 -4.03 -6.08 11.69
N VAL A 58 -4.71 -5.07 11.14
CA VAL A 58 -4.85 -3.77 11.79
C VAL A 58 -5.62 -3.87 13.10
N LEU A 59 -6.68 -4.68 13.14
CA LEU A 59 -7.46 -4.93 14.37
C LEU A 59 -6.61 -5.63 15.43
N LEU A 60 -5.87 -6.67 15.08
CA LEU A 60 -5.07 -7.47 16.01
C LEU A 60 -3.85 -6.70 16.54
N THR A 61 -3.19 -5.91 15.69
CA THR A 61 -2.05 -5.08 16.12
C THR A 61 -2.47 -3.90 16.99
N PHE A 62 -3.72 -3.47 16.93
CA PHE A 62 -4.34 -2.45 17.79
C PHE A 62 -3.55 -1.13 17.89
N GLY A 63 -2.77 -0.78 16.87
CA GLY A 63 -1.87 0.38 16.92
C GLY A 63 -0.68 0.23 17.88
N MET A 64 -0.43 -0.98 18.39
CA MET A 64 0.59 -1.26 19.39
C MET A 64 2.01 -1.11 18.86
N GLU A 65 2.23 -1.21 17.55
CA GLU A 65 3.54 -0.93 16.96
C GLU A 65 3.98 0.52 17.22
N THR A 66 3.11 1.48 16.97
CA THR A 66 3.38 2.91 17.23
C THR A 66 3.46 3.19 18.73
N THR A 67 2.62 2.54 19.51
CA THR A 67 2.59 2.64 20.98
C THR A 67 3.90 2.16 21.58
N LEU A 68 4.46 1.05 21.08
CA LEU A 68 5.76 0.55 21.51
C LEU A 68 6.85 1.62 21.35
N PHE A 69 6.96 2.24 20.18
CA PHE A 69 7.96 3.28 19.92
C PHE A 69 7.79 4.47 20.86
N ARG A 70 6.56 4.93 21.10
CA ARG A 70 6.29 6.07 21.96
C ARG A 70 6.66 5.80 23.41
N PHE A 71 6.30 4.63 23.94
CA PHE A 71 6.49 4.33 25.36
C PHE A 71 7.89 3.77 25.67
N ALA A 72 8.57 3.14 24.70
CA ALA A 72 9.94 2.66 24.88
C ALA A 72 10.98 3.79 24.82
N ASN A 73 10.72 4.90 24.11
CA ASN A 73 11.62 6.05 24.04
C ASN A 73 11.34 7.00 25.22
N ASP A 74 12.11 6.86 26.30
CA ASP A 74 12.18 7.84 27.39
C ASP A 74 13.64 8.24 27.61
N ASP A 75 13.99 9.41 27.08
CA ASP A 75 15.36 9.98 27.11
C ASP A 75 15.86 10.31 28.51
N ARG A 76 14.98 10.20 29.53
CA ARG A 76 15.31 10.51 30.95
C ARG A 76 15.90 9.32 31.69
N LEU A 77 15.87 8.12 31.11
CA LEU A 77 16.30 6.89 31.74
C LEU A 77 17.79 6.61 31.46
N THR A 78 18.51 6.13 32.49
CA THR A 78 19.85 5.58 32.26
C THR A 78 19.80 4.34 31.38
N PRO A 79 20.91 3.95 30.67
CA PRO A 79 20.89 2.84 29.74
C PRO A 79 20.39 1.50 30.31
N GLU A 80 20.74 1.19 31.56
CA GLU A 80 20.30 -0.02 32.24
C GLU A 80 18.81 -0.03 32.60
N ILE A 81 18.34 1.08 33.16
CA ILE A 81 16.92 1.29 33.50
C ILE A 81 16.10 1.35 32.19
N GLY A 82 16.63 2.01 31.16
CA GLY A 82 16.01 2.11 29.84
C GLY A 82 15.80 0.74 29.19
N ARG A 83 16.74 -0.19 29.33
CA ARG A 83 16.56 -1.55 28.80
C ARG A 83 15.47 -2.33 29.52
N LYS A 84 15.45 -2.31 30.85
CA LYS A 84 14.37 -2.95 31.66
C LYS A 84 13.01 -2.32 31.33
N HIS A 85 12.98 -1.00 31.20
CA HIS A 85 11.75 -0.28 30.81
C HIS A 85 11.27 -0.69 29.42
N SER A 86 12.15 -0.73 28.41
CA SER A 86 11.78 -1.14 27.05
C SER A 86 11.32 -2.60 26.97
N ASP A 87 11.92 -3.50 27.77
CA ASP A 87 11.47 -4.88 27.89
C ASP A 87 10.07 -4.99 28.52
N THR A 88 9.78 -4.16 29.54
CA THR A 88 8.45 -4.07 30.17
C THR A 88 7.40 -3.54 29.18
N VAL A 89 7.76 -2.50 28.41
CA VAL A 89 6.91 -1.96 27.32
C VAL A 89 6.63 -3.05 26.29
N PHE A 90 7.66 -3.74 25.82
CA PHE A 90 7.54 -4.83 24.85
C PHE A 90 6.63 -5.95 25.39
N SER A 91 6.85 -6.40 26.62
CA SER A 91 6.08 -7.47 27.25
C SER A 91 4.61 -7.11 27.41
N THR A 92 4.32 -5.85 27.81
CA THR A 92 2.94 -5.36 27.96
C THR A 92 2.24 -5.26 26.61
N VAL A 93 2.92 -4.77 25.57
CA VAL A 93 2.39 -4.71 24.20
C VAL A 93 2.15 -6.13 23.63
N MET A 94 3.09 -7.05 23.83
CA MET A 94 2.94 -8.46 23.41
C MET A 94 1.77 -9.14 24.11
N ALA A 95 1.52 -8.84 25.41
CA ALA A 95 0.37 -9.39 26.13
C ALA A 95 -0.96 -8.93 25.51
N VAL A 96 -1.08 -7.67 25.09
CA VAL A 96 -2.29 -7.16 24.41
C VAL A 96 -2.49 -7.87 23.08
N VAL A 97 -1.47 -7.81 22.20
CA VAL A 97 -1.58 -8.43 20.87
C VAL A 97 -1.78 -9.93 20.97
N GLY A 98 -1.08 -10.59 21.90
CA GLY A 98 -1.23 -12.02 22.17
C GLY A 98 -2.66 -12.39 22.62
N THR A 99 -3.23 -11.61 23.56
CA THR A 99 -4.61 -11.82 24.03
C THR A 99 -5.61 -11.64 22.88
N LEU A 100 -5.50 -10.54 22.11
CA LEU A 100 -6.38 -10.30 20.97
C LEU A 100 -6.26 -11.42 19.92
N THR A 101 -5.05 -11.87 19.66
CA THR A 101 -4.77 -12.96 18.70
C THR A 101 -5.37 -14.29 19.15
N VAL A 102 -5.23 -14.65 20.44
CA VAL A 102 -5.82 -15.88 20.99
C VAL A 102 -7.34 -15.82 20.93
N VAL A 103 -7.94 -14.70 21.37
CA VAL A 103 -9.40 -14.51 21.29
C VAL A 103 -9.89 -14.62 19.85
N PHE A 104 -9.19 -13.97 18.90
CA PHE A 104 -9.51 -14.06 17.48
C PHE A 104 -9.47 -15.50 16.97
N LEU A 105 -8.41 -16.25 17.27
CA LEU A 105 -8.31 -17.66 16.84
C LEU A 105 -9.41 -18.52 17.43
N LEU A 106 -9.70 -18.38 18.73
CA LEU A 106 -10.81 -19.11 19.38
C LEU A 106 -12.15 -18.80 18.71
N LEU A 107 -12.41 -17.53 18.35
CA LEU A 107 -13.63 -17.15 17.65
C LEU A 107 -13.68 -17.72 16.24
N VAL A 108 -12.61 -17.61 15.46
CA VAL A 108 -12.60 -18.11 14.08
C VAL A 108 -12.72 -19.64 14.04
N PHE A 109 -11.92 -20.35 14.83
CA PHE A 109 -11.97 -21.82 14.85
C PHE A 109 -13.25 -22.38 15.49
N GLY A 110 -13.77 -21.70 16.52
CA GLY A 110 -15.02 -22.08 17.17
C GLY A 110 -16.27 -21.84 16.32
N PHE A 111 -16.25 -20.82 15.46
CA PHE A 111 -17.37 -20.43 14.61
C PHE A 111 -17.05 -20.55 13.10
N ILE A 112 -16.13 -21.43 12.72
CA ILE A 112 -15.68 -21.52 11.32
C ILE A 112 -16.82 -21.84 10.35
N GLY A 113 -17.78 -22.69 10.72
CA GLY A 113 -18.94 -23.03 9.90
C GLY A 113 -19.81 -21.80 9.55
N PRO A 114 -20.37 -21.09 10.54
CA PRO A 114 -21.09 -19.84 10.28
C PRO A 114 -20.29 -18.79 9.52
N ILE A 115 -19.00 -18.60 9.85
CA ILE A 115 -18.13 -17.63 9.19
C ILE A 115 -17.92 -17.99 7.71
N SER A 116 -17.57 -19.25 7.43
CA SER A 116 -17.33 -19.70 6.05
C SER A 116 -18.60 -19.65 5.21
N ASN A 117 -19.76 -19.97 5.77
CA ASN A 117 -21.03 -19.84 5.08
C ASN A 117 -21.35 -18.38 4.73
N THR A 118 -21.18 -17.45 5.68
CA THR A 118 -21.47 -16.02 5.46
C THR A 118 -20.53 -15.38 4.43
N LEU A 119 -19.27 -15.82 4.41
CA LEU A 119 -18.27 -15.28 3.50
C LEU A 119 -18.22 -16.00 2.13
N GLY A 120 -19.08 -17.02 1.90
CA GLY A 120 -19.13 -17.76 0.65
C GLY A 120 -18.04 -18.83 0.49
N TYR A 121 -17.40 -19.25 1.59
CA TYR A 121 -16.32 -20.26 1.60
C TYR A 121 -16.75 -21.57 2.29
N ALA A 122 -18.05 -21.90 2.26
CA ALA A 122 -18.57 -23.11 2.89
C ALA A 122 -17.94 -24.42 2.38
N ALA A 123 -17.57 -24.46 1.08
CA ALA A 123 -16.91 -25.61 0.47
C ALA A 123 -15.42 -25.74 0.87
N HIS A 124 -14.78 -24.65 1.28
CA HIS A 124 -13.35 -24.56 1.56
C HIS A 124 -13.05 -23.76 2.83
N PRO A 125 -13.58 -24.17 4.01
CA PRO A 125 -13.35 -23.46 5.28
C PRO A 125 -11.86 -23.43 5.68
N GLU A 126 -11.06 -24.38 5.18
CA GLU A 126 -9.62 -24.46 5.40
C GLU A 126 -8.87 -23.22 4.89
N TYR A 127 -9.36 -22.51 3.87
CA TYR A 127 -8.75 -21.28 3.40
C TYR A 127 -8.77 -20.20 4.50
N LEU A 128 -9.91 -20.04 5.15
CA LEU A 128 -10.07 -19.09 6.24
C LEU A 128 -9.29 -19.51 7.48
N GLN A 129 -9.24 -20.81 7.79
CA GLN A 129 -8.45 -21.34 8.92
C GLN A 129 -6.94 -21.08 8.74
N MET A 130 -6.39 -21.41 7.56
CA MET A 130 -4.99 -21.16 7.26
C MET A 130 -4.65 -19.68 7.34
N MET A 131 -5.49 -18.82 6.74
CA MET A 131 -5.23 -17.39 6.73
C MET A 131 -5.51 -16.72 8.07
N ALA A 132 -6.41 -17.25 8.89
CA ALA A 132 -6.54 -16.82 10.28
C ALA A 132 -5.28 -17.13 11.09
N ALA A 133 -4.70 -18.31 10.91
CA ALA A 133 -3.42 -18.65 11.55
C ALA A 133 -2.27 -17.76 11.03
N VAL A 134 -2.22 -17.48 9.72
CA VAL A 134 -1.23 -16.57 9.14
C VAL A 134 -1.34 -15.18 9.74
N VAL A 135 -2.53 -14.56 9.73
CA VAL A 135 -2.68 -13.18 10.25
C VAL A 135 -2.44 -13.10 11.75
N ALA A 136 -2.77 -14.15 12.50
CA ALA A 136 -2.46 -14.26 13.91
C ALA A 136 -0.95 -14.24 14.16
N MET A 137 -0.19 -15.04 13.41
CA MET A 137 1.28 -15.04 13.49
C MET A 137 1.88 -13.72 12.99
N ASP A 138 1.34 -13.12 11.92
CA ASP A 138 1.79 -11.81 11.41
C ASP A 138 1.59 -10.71 12.46
N ALA A 139 0.46 -10.70 13.17
CA ALA A 139 0.20 -9.76 14.26
C ALA A 139 1.20 -9.94 15.41
N LEU A 140 1.47 -11.20 15.81
CA LEU A 140 2.47 -11.51 16.83
C LEU A 140 3.88 -11.12 16.39
N GLN A 141 4.24 -11.29 15.11
CA GLN A 141 5.55 -10.90 14.56
C GLN A 141 5.72 -9.38 14.41
N ALA A 142 4.63 -8.63 14.22
CA ALA A 142 4.68 -7.18 14.04
C ALA A 142 5.40 -6.48 15.21
N ILE A 143 5.20 -6.96 16.43
CA ILE A 143 5.79 -6.39 17.64
C ILE A 143 7.30 -6.68 17.74
N PRO A 144 7.80 -7.93 17.62
CA PRO A 144 9.24 -8.22 17.53
C PRO A 144 9.93 -7.47 16.38
N PHE A 145 9.32 -7.38 15.19
CA PHE A 145 9.87 -6.57 14.11
C PHE A 145 10.00 -5.09 14.49
N SER A 146 9.00 -4.53 15.15
CA SER A 146 9.04 -3.15 15.65
C SER A 146 10.09 -2.97 16.75
N TYR A 147 10.27 -3.97 17.62
CA TYR A 147 11.28 -3.96 18.66
C TYR A 147 12.72 -4.05 18.09
N LEU A 148 12.94 -4.86 17.03
CA LEU A 148 14.23 -4.87 16.31
C LEU A 148 14.56 -3.50 15.71
N ARG A 149 13.55 -2.77 15.20
CA ARG A 149 13.73 -1.38 14.70
C ARG A 149 14.08 -0.43 15.83
N TYR A 150 13.38 -0.53 16.98
CA TYR A 150 13.68 0.24 18.17
C TYR A 150 15.12 0.01 18.66
N GLN A 151 15.56 -1.24 18.70
CA GLN A 151 16.92 -1.64 19.07
C GLN A 151 17.98 -1.32 18.00
N LYS A 152 17.61 -0.72 16.85
CA LYS A 152 18.49 -0.43 15.70
C LYS A 152 19.18 -1.68 15.13
N ARG A 153 18.57 -2.85 15.23
CA ARG A 153 19.06 -4.12 14.67
C ARG A 153 18.63 -4.32 13.21
N ALA A 154 19.02 -3.37 12.34
CA ALA A 154 18.58 -3.28 10.96
C ALA A 154 18.89 -4.54 10.13
N ILE A 155 20.07 -5.13 10.31
CA ILE A 155 20.48 -6.35 9.57
C ILE A 155 19.58 -7.53 9.93
N ARG A 156 19.28 -7.75 11.22
CA ARG A 156 18.40 -8.84 11.67
C ARG A 156 16.99 -8.67 11.13
N PHE A 157 16.46 -7.44 11.18
CA PHE A 157 15.18 -7.09 10.59
C PHE A 157 15.14 -7.41 9.09
N ALA A 158 16.12 -6.90 8.33
CA ALA A 158 16.17 -7.07 6.87
C ALA A 158 16.36 -8.54 6.49
N SER A 159 17.24 -9.30 7.20
CA SER A 159 17.48 -10.71 6.91
C SER A 159 16.23 -11.57 7.10
N LEU A 160 15.44 -11.35 8.16
CA LEU A 160 14.20 -12.09 8.38
C LEU A 160 13.13 -11.74 7.32
N LYS A 161 13.01 -10.46 6.95
CA LYS A 161 12.08 -10.05 5.89
C LYS A 161 12.47 -10.62 4.53
N LEU A 162 13.74 -10.54 4.15
CA LEU A 162 14.22 -11.08 2.88
C LEU A 162 14.15 -12.60 2.82
N LEU A 163 14.43 -13.28 3.95
CA LEU A 163 14.30 -14.73 4.05
C LEU A 163 12.83 -15.17 3.84
N PHE A 164 11.87 -14.49 4.51
CA PHE A 164 10.44 -14.74 4.27
C PHE A 164 10.09 -14.66 2.78
N ILE A 165 10.52 -13.58 2.13
CA ILE A 165 10.23 -13.34 0.72
C ILE A 165 10.88 -14.41 -0.17
N ALA A 166 12.15 -14.72 0.06
CA ALA A 166 12.87 -15.74 -0.72
C ALA A 166 12.22 -17.11 -0.58
N LEU A 167 11.85 -17.52 0.65
CA LEU A 167 11.14 -18.78 0.90
C LEU A 167 9.77 -18.78 0.24
N ASN A 168 9.01 -17.71 0.39
CA ASN A 168 7.66 -17.60 -0.19
C ASN A 168 7.71 -17.70 -1.72
N ILE A 169 8.58 -16.93 -2.38
CA ILE A 169 8.75 -17.01 -3.84
C ILE A 169 9.29 -18.38 -4.26
N GLY A 170 10.33 -18.89 -3.60
CA GLY A 170 10.93 -20.17 -3.94
C GLY A 170 9.94 -21.34 -3.84
N LEU A 171 9.15 -21.39 -2.76
CA LEU A 171 8.13 -22.43 -2.59
C LEU A 171 6.98 -22.25 -3.58
N ASN A 172 6.53 -21.03 -3.86
CA ASN A 172 5.50 -20.81 -4.87
C ASN A 172 5.97 -21.25 -6.25
N VAL A 173 7.19 -20.88 -6.67
CA VAL A 173 7.76 -21.36 -7.93
C VAL A 173 7.86 -22.87 -7.94
N PHE A 174 8.32 -23.51 -6.87
CA PHE A 174 8.42 -24.96 -6.76
C PHE A 174 7.06 -25.64 -6.89
N TYR A 175 6.03 -25.19 -6.15
CA TYR A 175 4.71 -25.81 -6.18
C TYR A 175 3.98 -25.61 -7.52
N PHE A 176 4.01 -24.40 -8.08
CA PHE A 176 3.28 -24.06 -9.29
C PHE A 176 4.02 -24.51 -10.56
N VAL A 177 5.33 -24.27 -10.66
CA VAL A 177 6.11 -24.57 -11.87
C VAL A 177 6.60 -26.03 -11.89
N VAL A 178 7.19 -26.51 -10.78
CA VAL A 178 7.80 -27.85 -10.77
C VAL A 178 6.76 -28.94 -10.49
N LEU A 179 5.88 -28.72 -9.51
CA LEU A 179 4.83 -29.70 -9.16
C LEU A 179 3.53 -29.55 -9.96
N GLY A 180 3.39 -28.49 -10.79
CA GLY A 180 2.22 -28.26 -11.62
C GLY A 180 0.91 -28.05 -10.86
N LYS A 181 0.99 -27.51 -9.63
CA LYS A 181 -0.21 -27.20 -8.82
C LYS A 181 -0.85 -25.91 -9.32
N THR A 182 -2.19 -25.83 -9.26
CA THR A 182 -2.95 -24.70 -9.83
C THR A 182 -3.93 -24.08 -8.84
N SER A 183 -4.15 -24.67 -7.68
CA SER A 183 -5.14 -24.21 -6.69
C SER A 183 -4.60 -23.16 -5.74
N VAL A 184 -5.45 -22.21 -5.35
CA VAL A 184 -5.20 -21.19 -4.32
C VAL A 184 -4.86 -21.79 -2.96
N TYR A 185 -5.28 -23.02 -2.68
CA TYR A 185 -4.92 -23.76 -1.46
C TYR A 185 -3.42 -23.68 -1.18
N TYR A 186 -2.59 -23.90 -2.22
CA TYR A 186 -1.14 -23.88 -2.08
C TYR A 186 -0.58 -22.50 -1.78
N VAL A 187 -1.21 -21.43 -2.23
CA VAL A 187 -0.82 -20.05 -1.87
C VAL A 187 -0.96 -19.84 -0.37
N PHE A 188 -2.10 -20.23 0.19
CA PHE A 188 -2.36 -20.09 1.63
C PHE A 188 -1.49 -21.03 2.47
N PHE A 189 -1.33 -22.27 2.02
CA PHE A 189 -0.47 -23.26 2.69
C PHE A 189 1.00 -22.81 2.74
N ILE A 190 1.56 -22.34 1.61
CA ILE A 190 2.92 -21.83 1.54
C ILE A 190 3.10 -20.60 2.44
N ASN A 191 2.12 -19.70 2.44
CA ASN A 191 2.17 -18.53 3.31
C ASN A 191 2.17 -18.94 4.79
N LEU A 192 1.34 -19.92 5.16
CA LEU A 192 1.31 -20.48 6.51
C LEU A 192 2.67 -21.08 6.91
N LEU A 193 3.29 -21.86 6.02
CA LEU A 193 4.62 -22.46 6.28
C LEU A 193 5.69 -21.39 6.45
N CYS A 194 5.73 -20.40 5.55
CA CYS A 194 6.73 -19.33 5.60
C CYS A 194 6.58 -18.45 6.84
N THR A 195 5.35 -18.04 7.16
CA THR A 195 5.07 -17.22 8.35
C THR A 195 5.37 -18.00 9.62
N GLY A 196 4.98 -19.28 9.68
CA GLY A 196 5.33 -20.17 10.80
C GLY A 196 6.82 -20.31 10.99
N PHE A 197 7.57 -20.55 9.92
CA PHE A 197 9.03 -20.66 9.98
C PHE A 197 9.69 -19.37 10.50
N ILE A 198 9.26 -18.20 10.04
CA ILE A 198 9.78 -16.92 10.55
C ILE A 198 9.41 -16.72 12.02
N SER A 199 8.22 -17.14 12.45
CA SER A 199 7.82 -17.09 13.87
C SER A 199 8.79 -17.88 14.75
N LEU A 200 9.20 -19.06 14.31
CA LEU A 200 10.19 -19.89 15.03
C LEU A 200 11.56 -19.18 15.13
N LEU A 201 11.97 -18.44 14.10
CA LEU A 201 13.24 -17.71 14.11
C LEU A 201 13.24 -16.49 15.06
N PHE A 202 12.09 -16.06 15.55
CA PHE A 202 12.00 -15.03 16.61
C PHE A 202 12.18 -15.60 18.02
N ILE A 203 12.05 -16.92 18.24
CA ILE A 203 12.17 -17.52 19.56
C ILE A 203 13.45 -17.11 20.29
N PRO A 204 14.66 -17.14 19.67
CA PRO A 204 15.90 -16.71 20.34
C PRO A 204 15.91 -15.22 20.73
N ASP A 205 15.19 -14.37 19.99
CA ASP A 205 15.08 -12.94 20.33
C ASP A 205 14.10 -12.76 21.51
N LEU A 206 12.99 -13.50 21.54
CA LEU A 206 12.00 -13.47 22.62
C LEU A 206 12.53 -14.02 23.95
N LEU A 207 13.38 -15.05 23.91
CA LEU A 207 14.01 -15.62 25.11
C LEU A 207 15.00 -14.66 25.81
N LYS A 208 15.46 -13.62 25.13
CA LYS A 208 16.37 -12.60 25.69
C LYS A 208 15.65 -11.44 26.37
N VAL A 209 14.33 -11.36 26.23
CA VAL A 209 13.51 -10.30 26.83
C VAL A 209 13.24 -10.62 28.29
N HIS A 210 13.38 -9.62 29.17
CA HIS A 210 12.94 -9.71 30.56
C HIS A 210 11.44 -9.47 30.62
N TRP A 211 10.66 -10.56 30.58
CA TRP A 211 9.21 -10.52 30.58
C TRP A 211 8.67 -9.94 31.88
N HIS A 212 8.09 -8.74 31.78
CA HIS A 212 7.43 -8.08 32.90
C HIS A 212 6.20 -7.32 32.41
N PHE A 213 5.06 -7.58 33.02
CA PHE A 213 3.79 -6.94 32.67
C PHE A 213 3.45 -5.81 33.66
N ASP A 214 3.07 -4.64 33.13
CA ASP A 214 2.68 -3.47 33.92
C ASP A 214 1.24 -3.05 33.54
N GLY A 215 0.28 -3.31 34.45
CA GLY A 215 -1.13 -2.98 34.25
C GLY A 215 -1.43 -1.47 34.24
N GLN A 216 -0.65 -0.65 34.95
CA GLN A 216 -0.83 0.79 34.92
C GLN A 216 -0.35 1.38 33.58
N MET A 217 0.76 0.84 33.08
CA MET A 217 1.28 1.18 31.75
C MET A 217 0.30 0.74 30.67
N LEU A 218 -0.31 -0.46 30.78
CA LEU A 218 -1.32 -0.96 29.86
C LEU A 218 -2.48 0.03 29.65
N LYS A 219 -3.05 0.57 30.75
CA LYS A 219 -4.16 1.52 30.66
C LYS A 219 -3.78 2.78 29.87
N ARG A 220 -2.57 3.29 30.07
CA ARG A 220 -2.04 4.45 29.31
C ARG A 220 -1.81 4.10 27.84
N MET A 221 -1.27 2.93 27.56
CA MET A 221 -1.04 2.43 26.20
C MET A 221 -2.36 2.26 25.43
N LEU A 222 -3.37 1.64 26.02
CA LEU A 222 -4.69 1.47 25.39
C LEU A 222 -5.36 2.81 25.10
N SER A 223 -5.29 3.77 26.02
CA SER A 223 -5.80 5.12 25.79
C SER A 223 -5.11 5.84 24.65
N TYR A 224 -3.83 5.56 24.41
CA TYR A 224 -3.06 6.12 23.32
C TYR A 224 -3.30 5.38 21.97
N SER A 225 -3.40 4.06 22.02
CA SER A 225 -3.50 3.23 20.80
C SER A 225 -4.91 3.20 20.18
N TRP A 226 -5.95 3.38 20.98
CA TRP A 226 -7.34 3.37 20.52
C TRP A 226 -7.63 4.37 19.36
N PRO A 227 -7.21 5.67 19.41
CA PRO A 227 -7.39 6.56 18.27
C PRO A 227 -6.57 6.13 17.04
N ILE A 228 -5.37 5.53 17.26
CA ILE A 228 -4.51 5.02 16.18
C ILE A 228 -5.18 3.84 15.48
N LEU A 229 -5.84 2.97 16.24
CA LEU A 229 -6.62 1.86 15.68
C LEU A 229 -7.72 2.37 14.74
N ILE A 230 -8.52 3.35 15.15
CA ILE A 230 -9.59 3.92 14.30
C ILE A 230 -9.02 4.49 13.01
N LEU A 231 -7.93 5.26 13.10
CA LEU A 231 -7.25 5.81 11.92
C LEU A 231 -6.70 4.69 11.02
N GLY A 232 -6.16 3.63 11.62
CA GLY A 232 -5.67 2.45 10.91
C GLY A 232 -6.79 1.72 10.17
N ILE A 233 -7.93 1.51 10.82
CA ILE A 233 -9.12 0.88 10.20
C ILE A 233 -9.62 1.73 9.03
N ALA A 234 -9.80 3.03 9.20
CA ALA A 234 -10.22 3.91 8.11
C ALA A 234 -9.23 3.89 6.94
N GLY A 235 -7.93 3.89 7.25
CA GLY A 235 -6.87 3.83 6.24
C GLY A 235 -6.86 2.53 5.44
N ILE A 236 -7.00 1.37 6.11
CA ILE A 236 -6.98 0.08 5.43
C ILE A 236 -8.28 -0.17 4.65
N LEU A 237 -9.44 0.25 5.18
CA LEU A 237 -10.71 0.13 4.48
C LEU A 237 -10.70 0.90 3.14
N ASN A 238 -10.10 2.07 3.08
CA ASN A 238 -9.94 2.79 1.81
C ASN A 238 -9.13 2.01 0.75
N GLN A 239 -8.30 1.04 1.17
CA GLN A 239 -7.44 0.26 0.26
C GLN A 239 -8.04 -1.11 -0.11
N VAL A 240 -8.89 -1.68 0.73
CA VAL A 240 -9.33 -3.07 0.56
C VAL A 240 -10.85 -3.26 0.55
N ALA A 241 -11.64 -2.21 0.84
CA ALA A 241 -13.09 -2.32 0.95
C ALA A 241 -13.75 -2.77 -0.36
N ASP A 242 -13.25 -2.34 -1.49
CA ASP A 242 -13.68 -2.78 -2.82
C ASP A 242 -13.59 -4.31 -2.97
N LYS A 243 -12.48 -4.90 -2.52
CA LYS A 243 -12.20 -6.34 -2.60
C LYS A 243 -12.98 -7.16 -1.57
N ILE A 244 -13.29 -6.55 -0.42
CA ILE A 244 -14.13 -7.17 0.63
C ILE A 244 -15.60 -7.14 0.21
N LEU A 245 -16.08 -6.00 -0.29
CA LEU A 245 -17.47 -5.81 -0.66
C LEU A 245 -17.88 -6.56 -1.93
N PHE A 246 -16.95 -6.72 -2.87
CA PHE A 246 -17.25 -7.23 -4.19
C PHE A 246 -18.00 -8.58 -4.15
N PRO A 247 -17.49 -9.65 -3.50
CA PRO A 247 -18.20 -10.93 -3.44
C PRO A 247 -19.50 -10.88 -2.64
N LEU A 248 -19.67 -9.90 -1.74
CA LEU A 248 -20.87 -9.76 -0.91
C LEU A 248 -22.02 -9.07 -1.66
N VAL A 249 -21.70 -8.23 -2.65
CA VAL A 249 -22.66 -7.36 -3.34
C VAL A 249 -22.89 -7.78 -4.80
N TYR A 250 -21.95 -8.52 -5.39
CA TYR A 250 -22.08 -8.99 -6.78
C TYR A 250 -23.22 -10.01 -6.92
N PRO A 251 -24.12 -9.83 -7.91
CA PRO A 251 -25.35 -10.63 -7.99
C PRO A 251 -25.12 -12.13 -8.23
N ASP A 252 -24.14 -12.47 -9.07
CA ASP A 252 -23.81 -13.85 -9.39
C ASP A 252 -22.66 -14.34 -8.49
N GLN A 253 -23.00 -15.02 -7.42
CA GLN A 253 -22.04 -15.56 -6.45
C GLN A 253 -21.06 -16.57 -7.08
N ALA A 254 -21.45 -17.29 -8.13
CA ALA A 254 -20.58 -18.24 -8.80
C ALA A 254 -19.47 -17.52 -9.58
N GLN A 255 -19.76 -16.35 -10.14
CA GLN A 255 -18.81 -15.55 -10.91
C GLN A 255 -18.10 -14.47 -10.08
N ALA A 256 -18.54 -14.18 -8.89
CA ALA A 256 -17.97 -13.10 -8.08
C ALA A 256 -16.45 -13.20 -7.92
N ASN A 257 -15.92 -14.37 -7.63
CA ASN A 257 -14.48 -14.59 -7.49
C ASN A 257 -13.73 -14.53 -8.82
N VAL A 258 -14.35 -14.94 -9.93
CA VAL A 258 -13.77 -14.84 -11.28
C VAL A 258 -13.57 -13.37 -11.63
N GLU A 259 -14.62 -12.57 -11.53
CA GLU A 259 -14.61 -11.13 -11.77
C GLU A 259 -13.63 -10.39 -10.86
N LEU A 260 -13.61 -10.73 -9.56
CA LEU A 260 -12.66 -10.18 -8.61
C LEU A 260 -11.21 -10.56 -8.92
N GLY A 261 -10.98 -11.76 -9.49
CA GLY A 261 -9.67 -12.20 -9.94
C GLY A 261 -9.14 -11.36 -11.10
N ILE A 262 -10.00 -11.06 -12.08
CA ILE A 262 -9.68 -10.16 -13.19
C ILE A 262 -9.29 -8.78 -12.67
N TYR A 263 -10.11 -8.20 -11.81
CA TYR A 263 -9.84 -6.91 -11.19
C TYR A 263 -8.55 -6.93 -10.38
N GLY A 264 -8.40 -7.88 -9.48
CA GLY A 264 -7.26 -8.00 -8.58
C GLY A 264 -5.92 -8.14 -9.30
N SER A 265 -5.88 -8.87 -10.43
CA SER A 265 -4.68 -9.01 -11.26
C SER A 265 -4.30 -7.70 -11.95
N CYS A 266 -5.28 -7.00 -12.54
CA CYS A 266 -5.05 -5.74 -13.24
C CYS A 266 -4.67 -4.60 -12.29
N VAL A 267 -5.29 -4.52 -11.09
CA VAL A 267 -4.93 -3.54 -10.04
C VAL A 267 -3.46 -3.66 -9.64
N LYS A 268 -2.86 -4.85 -9.74
CA LYS A 268 -1.43 -4.99 -9.44
C LYS A 268 -0.55 -4.16 -10.39
N ILE A 269 -0.87 -3.99 -11.65
CA ILE A 269 -0.13 -3.05 -12.53
C ILE A 269 -0.29 -1.62 -12.01
N ALA A 270 -1.50 -1.22 -11.65
CA ALA A 270 -1.76 0.12 -11.12
C ALA A 270 -1.06 0.43 -9.79
N MET A 271 -0.76 -0.60 -8.97
CA MET A 271 -0.02 -0.43 -7.71
C MET A 271 1.40 0.14 -7.88
N ILE A 272 1.98 0.13 -9.08
CA ILE A 272 3.22 0.86 -9.38
C ILE A 272 3.07 2.33 -8.96
N MET A 273 1.91 2.93 -9.19
CA MET A 273 1.62 4.30 -8.79
C MET A 273 1.60 4.47 -7.27
N ALA A 274 1.00 3.52 -6.54
CA ALA A 274 1.02 3.53 -5.07
C ALA A 274 2.44 3.44 -4.51
N MET A 275 3.33 2.64 -5.14
CA MET A 275 4.74 2.55 -4.74
C MET A 275 5.49 3.86 -4.99
N ILE A 276 5.26 4.51 -6.12
CA ILE A 276 5.85 5.82 -6.44
C ILE A 276 5.39 6.88 -5.43
N THR A 277 4.09 6.95 -5.16
CA THR A 277 3.50 7.86 -4.17
C THR A 277 4.11 7.63 -2.78
N GLN A 278 4.30 6.38 -2.39
CA GLN A 278 4.87 6.05 -1.09
C GLN A 278 6.37 6.38 -1.00
N ALA A 279 7.14 6.12 -2.07
CA ALA A 279 8.55 6.50 -2.13
C ALA A 279 8.73 8.01 -2.02
N PHE A 280 7.90 8.77 -2.74
CA PHE A 280 7.89 10.23 -2.64
C PHE A 280 7.56 10.69 -1.22
N ARG A 281 6.53 10.12 -0.59
CA ARG A 281 6.13 10.47 0.77
C ARG A 281 7.26 10.25 1.78
N TYR A 282 7.97 9.13 1.72
CA TYR A 282 9.09 8.84 2.62
C TYR A 282 10.25 9.85 2.46
N ALA A 283 10.52 10.28 1.23
CA ALA A 283 11.56 11.26 0.96
C ALA A 283 11.14 12.68 1.37
N TYR A 284 9.88 13.03 1.13
CA TYR A 284 9.38 14.39 1.26
C TYR A 284 8.96 14.76 2.69
N GLU A 285 8.35 13.84 3.43
CA GLU A 285 7.78 14.10 4.78
C GLU A 285 8.81 14.70 5.76
N PRO A 286 10.06 14.18 5.89
CA PRO A 286 11.07 14.78 6.75
C PRO A 286 11.46 16.21 6.34
N ILE A 287 11.51 16.48 5.03
CA ILE A 287 11.88 17.80 4.49
C ILE A 287 10.80 18.84 4.82
N VAL A 288 9.52 18.46 4.70
CA VAL A 288 8.39 19.35 5.05
C VAL A 288 8.48 19.81 6.49
N PHE A 289 8.70 18.88 7.43
CA PHE A 289 8.82 19.22 8.84
C PHE A 289 10.08 20.05 9.14
N ALA A 290 11.20 19.77 8.49
CA ALA A 290 12.41 20.56 8.63
C ALA A 290 12.21 22.01 8.14
N LYS A 291 11.51 22.20 7.02
CA LYS A 291 11.22 23.52 6.43
C LYS A 291 10.01 24.25 7.05
N SER A 292 9.37 23.67 8.05
CA SER A 292 8.14 24.23 8.64
C SER A 292 8.29 25.63 9.26
N LYS A 293 9.52 26.01 9.60
CA LYS A 293 9.87 27.32 10.20
C LYS A 293 10.41 28.33 9.18
N ASP A 294 10.69 27.91 7.94
CA ASP A 294 11.26 28.78 6.92
C ASP A 294 10.23 29.76 6.35
N ALA A 295 10.68 30.95 5.92
CA ALA A 295 9.81 31.97 5.36
C ALA A 295 9.22 31.57 4.00
N ASP A 296 9.93 30.75 3.22
CA ASP A 296 9.57 30.28 1.87
C ASP A 296 8.79 28.96 1.85
N LYS A 297 8.35 28.45 3.03
CA LYS A 297 7.73 27.14 3.18
C LYS A 297 6.53 26.89 2.29
N THR A 298 5.65 27.89 2.11
CA THR A 298 4.43 27.76 1.31
C THR A 298 4.73 27.61 -0.18
N GLU A 299 5.71 28.35 -0.70
CA GLU A 299 6.19 28.23 -2.08
C GLU A 299 6.87 26.87 -2.32
N TYR A 300 7.65 26.42 -1.34
CA TYR A 300 8.26 25.10 -1.40
C TYR A 300 7.21 23.99 -1.46
N TYR A 301 6.16 24.04 -0.62
CA TYR A 301 5.07 23.06 -0.64
C TYR A 301 4.27 23.08 -1.94
N ALA A 302 4.02 24.26 -2.47
CA ALA A 302 3.35 24.42 -3.75
C ALA A 302 4.16 23.84 -4.91
N SER A 303 5.47 24.09 -4.91
CA SER A 303 6.40 23.55 -5.91
C SER A 303 6.53 22.03 -5.80
N ALA A 304 6.65 21.49 -4.60
CA ALA A 304 6.74 20.06 -4.38
C ALA A 304 5.49 19.31 -4.86
N MET A 305 4.29 19.86 -4.61
CA MET A 305 3.04 19.33 -5.16
C MET A 305 3.05 19.31 -6.69
N LYS A 306 3.51 20.38 -7.33
CA LYS A 306 3.61 20.47 -8.78
C LYS A 306 4.54 19.40 -9.35
N TYR A 307 5.75 19.26 -8.80
CA TYR A 307 6.72 18.25 -9.26
C TYR A 307 6.25 16.83 -8.98
N PHE A 308 5.59 16.59 -7.85
CA PHE A 308 4.94 15.32 -7.58
C PHE A 308 3.93 14.95 -8.66
N LEU A 309 3.04 15.87 -9.02
CA LEU A 309 2.05 15.66 -10.09
C LEU A 309 2.71 15.44 -11.44
N ILE A 310 3.69 16.25 -11.85
CA ILE A 310 4.41 16.06 -13.11
C ILE A 310 5.02 14.66 -13.19
N PHE A 311 5.69 14.22 -12.12
CA PHE A 311 6.36 12.92 -12.07
C PHE A 311 5.34 11.76 -12.11
N THR A 312 4.25 11.85 -11.34
CA THR A 312 3.22 10.80 -11.31
C THR A 312 2.43 10.75 -12.62
N LEU A 313 2.15 11.88 -13.28
CA LEU A 313 1.51 11.93 -14.60
C LEU A 313 2.43 11.35 -15.68
N LEU A 314 3.74 11.60 -15.62
CA LEU A 314 4.70 10.95 -16.51
C LEU A 314 4.71 9.43 -16.31
N ALA A 315 4.75 8.96 -15.06
CA ALA A 315 4.68 7.53 -14.75
C ALA A 315 3.36 6.91 -15.22
N PHE A 316 2.24 7.64 -15.09
CA PHE A 316 0.95 7.25 -15.64
C PHE A 316 1.02 7.04 -17.15
N LEU A 317 1.55 8.01 -17.89
CA LEU A 317 1.71 7.92 -19.34
C LEU A 317 2.64 6.76 -19.75
N CYS A 318 3.72 6.51 -19.00
CA CYS A 318 4.60 5.37 -19.25
C CYS A 318 3.86 4.03 -19.09
N VAL A 319 3.07 3.85 -18.03
CA VAL A 319 2.33 2.60 -17.82
C VAL A 319 1.25 2.42 -18.87
N VAL A 320 0.46 3.46 -19.17
CA VAL A 320 -0.59 3.39 -20.21
C VAL A 320 0.01 3.20 -21.59
N GLY A 321 1.06 3.94 -21.94
CA GLY A 321 1.69 3.86 -23.25
C GLY A 321 2.41 2.53 -23.51
N TRP A 322 2.98 1.93 -22.47
CA TRP A 322 3.65 0.63 -22.57
C TRP A 322 2.77 -0.54 -22.15
N MET A 323 1.45 -0.35 -22.06
CA MET A 323 0.50 -1.42 -21.78
C MET A 323 0.62 -2.60 -22.74
N PRO A 324 0.88 -2.44 -24.07
CA PRO A 324 1.12 -3.55 -24.97
C PRO A 324 2.27 -4.47 -24.56
N LEU A 325 3.23 -3.96 -23.75
CA LEU A 325 4.32 -4.75 -23.15
C LEU A 325 3.94 -5.23 -21.74
N LEU A 326 3.38 -4.36 -20.91
CA LEU A 326 3.07 -4.66 -19.51
C LEU A 326 1.96 -5.70 -19.34
N GLN A 327 1.08 -5.86 -20.32
CA GLN A 327 0.03 -6.89 -20.31
C GLN A 327 0.59 -8.32 -20.17
N TYR A 328 1.82 -8.57 -20.61
CA TYR A 328 2.45 -9.89 -20.49
C TYR A 328 2.84 -10.26 -19.04
N ILE A 329 2.81 -9.30 -18.11
CA ILE A 329 2.93 -9.55 -16.67
C ILE A 329 1.73 -10.36 -16.17
N ILE A 330 0.57 -10.24 -16.84
CA ILE A 330 -0.69 -10.89 -16.45
C ILE A 330 -1.00 -12.00 -17.44
N GLY A 331 -1.49 -13.14 -16.95
CA GLY A 331 -1.97 -14.25 -17.76
C GLY A 331 -3.05 -13.80 -18.75
N GLU A 332 -3.05 -14.40 -19.92
CA GLU A 332 -3.88 -13.96 -21.05
C GLU A 332 -5.38 -13.89 -20.70
N GLU A 333 -5.88 -14.88 -19.96
CA GLU A 333 -7.28 -14.96 -19.52
C GLU A 333 -7.74 -13.79 -18.63
N TYR A 334 -6.81 -13.10 -17.95
CA TYR A 334 -7.10 -11.98 -17.05
C TYR A 334 -6.98 -10.60 -17.71
N ARG A 335 -6.50 -10.52 -18.97
CA ARG A 335 -6.20 -9.25 -19.65
C ARG A 335 -7.42 -8.43 -20.01
N GLU A 336 -8.62 -9.02 -20.02
CA GLU A 336 -9.87 -8.30 -20.28
C GLU A 336 -10.13 -7.15 -19.30
N GLY A 337 -9.59 -7.25 -18.08
CA GLY A 337 -9.67 -6.20 -17.06
C GLY A 337 -8.66 -5.04 -17.19
N LEU A 338 -7.74 -5.06 -18.17
CA LEU A 338 -6.69 -4.05 -18.29
C LEU A 338 -7.21 -2.61 -18.43
N GLY A 339 -8.45 -2.44 -18.91
CA GLY A 339 -9.10 -1.13 -19.01
C GLY A 339 -9.29 -0.42 -17.67
N VAL A 340 -9.29 -1.14 -16.53
CA VAL A 340 -9.40 -0.50 -15.19
C VAL A 340 -8.08 0.12 -14.72
N VAL A 341 -6.95 -0.30 -15.29
CA VAL A 341 -5.61 0.15 -14.83
C VAL A 341 -5.47 1.67 -14.82
N PRO A 342 -5.79 2.40 -15.90
CA PRO A 342 -5.70 3.87 -15.90
C PRO A 342 -6.59 4.51 -14.84
N ILE A 343 -7.78 3.95 -14.60
CA ILE A 343 -8.75 4.49 -13.63
C ILE A 343 -8.20 4.33 -12.21
N VAL A 344 -7.70 3.14 -11.87
CA VAL A 344 -7.10 2.88 -10.55
C VAL A 344 -5.83 3.72 -10.35
N MET A 345 -4.99 3.88 -11.38
CA MET A 345 -3.81 4.76 -11.32
C MET A 345 -4.20 6.22 -11.06
N ALA A 346 -5.28 6.71 -11.69
CA ALA A 346 -5.78 8.05 -11.42
C ALA A 346 -6.24 8.21 -9.96
N ALA A 347 -6.92 7.19 -9.41
CA ALA A 347 -7.28 7.15 -7.99
C ALA A 347 -6.05 7.22 -7.07
N GLU A 348 -4.99 6.47 -7.38
CA GLU A 348 -3.73 6.47 -6.62
C GLU A 348 -2.99 7.82 -6.72
N ILE A 349 -3.04 8.52 -7.85
CA ILE A 349 -2.54 9.89 -7.98
C ILE A 349 -3.33 10.83 -7.07
N MET A 350 -4.67 10.75 -7.05
CA MET A 350 -5.52 11.56 -6.16
C MET A 350 -5.19 11.30 -4.69
N MET A 351 -4.94 10.04 -4.30
CA MET A 351 -4.48 9.68 -2.96
C MET A 351 -3.12 10.31 -2.65
N GLY A 352 -2.19 10.31 -3.62
CA GLY A 352 -0.89 10.96 -3.48
C GLY A 352 -1.00 12.48 -3.31
N VAL A 353 -1.89 13.12 -4.06
CA VAL A 353 -2.22 14.56 -3.89
C VAL A 353 -2.82 14.81 -2.50
N TYR A 354 -3.75 13.95 -2.06
CA TYR A 354 -4.32 14.05 -0.71
C TYR A 354 -3.25 13.94 0.38
N PHE A 355 -2.25 13.06 0.25
CA PHE A 355 -1.11 13.00 1.17
C PHE A 355 -0.30 14.29 1.18
N ASN A 356 -0.02 14.88 0.02
CA ASN A 356 0.66 16.18 -0.05
C ASN A 356 -0.18 17.29 0.62
N LEU A 357 -1.47 17.31 0.36
CA LEU A 357 -2.38 18.25 1.03
C LEU A 357 -2.43 18.03 2.55
N SER A 358 -2.15 16.83 3.06
CA SER A 358 -2.23 16.54 4.49
C SER A 358 -1.30 17.40 5.37
N PHE A 359 -0.26 18.00 4.79
CA PHE A 359 0.69 18.82 5.54
C PHE A 359 0.07 20.09 6.10
N TRP A 360 -0.94 20.68 5.46
CA TRP A 360 -1.54 21.89 6.01
C TRP A 360 -2.12 21.69 7.42
N TYR A 361 -2.82 20.57 7.68
CA TYR A 361 -3.39 20.31 8.99
C TYR A 361 -2.39 19.67 9.97
N LYS A 362 -1.37 18.94 9.48
CA LYS A 362 -0.29 18.41 10.31
C LYS A 362 0.57 19.53 10.89
N LEU A 363 0.88 20.55 10.09
CA LEU A 363 1.70 21.68 10.49
C LEU A 363 1.03 22.63 11.49
N ILE A 364 -0.29 22.60 11.60
CA ILE A 364 -1.06 23.37 12.59
C ILE A 364 -1.63 22.49 13.72
N ASP A 365 -1.10 21.26 13.87
CA ASP A 365 -1.49 20.27 14.89
C ASP A 365 -3.00 19.91 14.92
N LYS A 366 -3.66 20.00 13.75
CA LYS A 366 -5.10 19.69 13.60
C LYS A 366 -5.33 18.41 12.78
N THR A 367 -4.65 17.35 13.16
CA THR A 367 -4.68 16.05 12.45
C THR A 367 -6.08 15.40 12.37
N ILE A 368 -7.01 15.83 13.18
CA ILE A 368 -8.41 15.39 13.16
C ILE A 368 -9.09 15.63 11.80
N TYR A 369 -8.69 16.68 11.06
CA TYR A 369 -9.19 16.91 9.70
C TYR A 369 -8.85 15.77 8.75
N GLY A 370 -7.65 15.20 8.89
CA GLY A 370 -7.26 14.04 8.10
C GLY A 370 -8.16 12.82 8.33
N ALA A 371 -8.57 12.58 9.59
CA ALA A 371 -9.52 11.52 9.93
C ALA A 371 -10.89 11.76 9.28
N TRP A 372 -11.43 12.97 9.37
CA TRP A 372 -12.72 13.30 8.76
C TRP A 372 -12.72 13.19 7.23
N PHE A 373 -11.65 13.67 6.57
CA PHE A 373 -11.57 13.58 5.11
C PHE A 373 -11.40 12.13 4.63
N SER A 374 -10.57 11.35 5.32
CA SER A 374 -10.43 9.92 5.02
C SER A 374 -11.73 9.15 5.25
N LEU A 375 -12.46 9.46 6.32
CA LEU A 375 -13.75 8.83 6.61
C LEU A 375 -14.80 9.20 5.54
N ALA A 376 -14.88 10.49 5.15
CA ALA A 376 -15.78 10.92 4.08
C ALA A 376 -15.47 10.22 2.76
N GLY A 377 -14.19 10.13 2.38
CA GLY A 377 -13.76 9.39 1.20
C GLY A 377 -14.13 7.90 1.26
N CYS A 378 -13.92 7.27 2.43
CA CYS A 378 -14.29 5.89 2.68
C CYS A 378 -15.81 5.65 2.51
N LEU A 379 -16.64 6.52 3.07
CA LEU A 379 -18.10 6.43 2.95
C LEU A 379 -18.56 6.57 1.49
N VAL A 380 -17.96 7.48 0.72
CA VAL A 380 -18.26 7.64 -0.71
C VAL A 380 -17.83 6.39 -1.49
N LEU A 381 -16.64 5.84 -1.21
CA LEU A 381 -16.16 4.59 -1.83
C LEU A 381 -17.14 3.44 -1.54
N PHE A 382 -17.57 3.26 -0.29
CA PHE A 382 -18.56 2.25 0.08
C PHE A 382 -19.88 2.44 -0.67
N ALA A 383 -20.42 3.67 -0.69
CA ALA A 383 -21.67 3.97 -1.38
C ALA A 383 -21.60 3.66 -2.88
N VAL A 384 -20.52 4.08 -3.55
CA VAL A 384 -20.32 3.80 -4.98
C VAL A 384 -20.23 2.29 -5.22
N ASN A 385 -19.46 1.57 -4.41
CA ASN A 385 -19.32 0.13 -4.56
C ASN A 385 -20.65 -0.61 -4.35
N ILE A 386 -21.37 -0.33 -3.28
CA ILE A 386 -22.64 -1.01 -2.95
C ILE A 386 -23.69 -0.75 -4.04
N ILE A 387 -23.76 0.48 -4.55
CA ILE A 387 -24.79 0.87 -5.53
C ILE A 387 -24.44 0.36 -6.94
N PHE A 388 -23.17 0.39 -7.33
CA PHE A 388 -22.80 0.20 -8.73
C PHE A 388 -22.14 -1.15 -9.04
N ILE A 389 -21.61 -1.90 -8.08
CA ILE A 389 -21.09 -3.26 -8.31
C ILE A 389 -22.15 -4.18 -8.94
N PRO A 390 -23.43 -4.19 -8.50
CA PRO A 390 -24.43 -5.08 -9.10
C PRO A 390 -24.67 -4.83 -10.59
N LYS A 391 -24.39 -3.61 -11.08
CA LYS A 391 -24.66 -3.21 -12.48
C LYS A 391 -23.41 -3.20 -13.35
N TYR A 392 -22.27 -2.80 -12.79
CA TYR A 392 -21.04 -2.54 -13.55
C TYR A 392 -19.86 -3.45 -13.14
N GLY A 393 -20.08 -4.41 -12.23
CA GLY A 393 -19.05 -5.32 -11.77
C GLY A 393 -17.81 -4.60 -11.22
N TYR A 394 -16.63 -5.09 -11.55
CA TYR A 394 -15.37 -4.54 -11.05
C TYR A 394 -15.02 -3.12 -11.56
N TRP A 395 -15.68 -2.64 -12.62
CA TRP A 395 -15.54 -1.24 -13.04
C TRP A 395 -16.01 -0.28 -11.96
N ALA A 396 -17.05 -0.67 -11.20
CA ALA A 396 -17.53 0.12 -10.06
C ALA A 396 -16.45 0.24 -8.97
N CYS A 397 -15.65 -0.80 -8.75
CA CYS A 397 -14.53 -0.74 -7.80
C CYS A 397 -13.48 0.28 -8.20
N ALA A 398 -13.10 0.31 -9.48
CA ALA A 398 -12.13 1.28 -10.01
C ALA A 398 -12.62 2.73 -9.85
N TRP A 399 -13.87 3.00 -10.25
CA TRP A 399 -14.49 4.32 -10.09
C TRP A 399 -14.81 4.67 -8.64
N GLY A 400 -15.09 3.68 -7.81
CA GLY A 400 -15.23 3.84 -6.36
C GLY A 400 -13.96 4.40 -5.71
N GLY A 401 -12.80 3.91 -6.14
CA GLY A 401 -11.50 4.46 -5.72
C GLY A 401 -11.32 5.92 -6.13
N VAL A 402 -11.64 6.28 -7.38
CA VAL A 402 -11.60 7.67 -7.87
C VAL A 402 -12.54 8.57 -7.07
N ALA A 403 -13.78 8.14 -6.85
CA ALA A 403 -14.76 8.90 -6.08
C ALA A 403 -14.32 9.08 -4.62
N GLY A 404 -13.85 8.03 -3.95
CA GLY A 404 -13.41 8.07 -2.56
C GLY A 404 -12.18 8.95 -2.34
N TYR A 405 -11.10 8.67 -3.06
CA TYR A 405 -9.87 9.45 -2.93
C TYR A 405 -10.02 10.87 -3.47
N GLY A 406 -10.82 11.05 -4.55
CA GLY A 406 -11.18 12.36 -5.06
C GLY A 406 -11.93 13.19 -4.04
N THR A 407 -12.90 12.62 -3.31
CA THR A 407 -13.63 13.30 -2.23
C THR A 407 -12.68 13.75 -1.11
N ALA A 408 -11.81 12.85 -0.62
CA ALA A 408 -10.85 13.21 0.42
C ALA A 408 -9.89 14.32 -0.03
N MET A 409 -9.41 14.25 -1.27
CA MET A 409 -8.54 15.25 -1.89
C MET A 409 -9.22 16.61 -2.00
N VAL A 410 -10.44 16.66 -2.55
CA VAL A 410 -11.19 17.90 -2.75
C VAL A 410 -11.54 18.57 -1.41
N LEU A 411 -12.03 17.78 -0.43
CA LEU A 411 -12.32 18.29 0.91
C LEU A 411 -11.07 18.85 1.58
N SER A 412 -9.94 18.14 1.51
CA SER A 412 -8.67 18.61 2.09
C SER A 412 -8.19 19.89 1.42
N TYR A 413 -8.31 20.01 0.09
CA TYR A 413 -7.96 21.22 -0.63
C TYR A 413 -8.86 22.41 -0.23
N MET A 414 -10.19 22.25 -0.29
CA MET A 414 -11.14 23.33 -0.01
C MET A 414 -11.02 23.87 1.42
N VAL A 415 -10.90 22.97 2.40
CA VAL A 415 -10.73 23.36 3.81
C VAL A 415 -9.33 23.91 4.05
N GLY A 416 -8.32 23.34 3.42
CA GLY A 416 -6.92 23.78 3.52
C GLY A 416 -6.76 25.23 3.03
N GLN A 417 -7.32 25.57 1.88
CA GLN A 417 -7.26 26.94 1.33
C GLN A 417 -7.95 27.99 2.23
N LYS A 418 -8.94 27.57 3.05
CA LYS A 418 -9.59 28.47 4.02
C LYS A 418 -8.82 28.60 5.33
N LYS A 419 -8.09 27.56 5.76
CA LYS A 419 -7.46 27.51 7.11
C LYS A 419 -5.97 27.83 7.08
N ASN A 420 -5.25 27.37 6.05
CA ASN A 420 -3.82 27.56 5.87
C ASN A 420 -3.53 27.60 4.36
N PRO A 421 -3.78 28.73 3.69
CA PRO A 421 -3.70 28.83 2.24
C PRO A 421 -2.27 28.61 1.74
N ILE A 422 -2.13 27.70 0.76
CA ILE A 422 -0.87 27.44 0.06
C ILE A 422 -1.10 27.81 -1.42
N PRO A 423 -0.23 28.61 -2.04
CA PRO A 423 -0.41 29.12 -3.41
C PRO A 423 -0.05 28.05 -4.45
N TYR A 424 -0.85 26.99 -4.57
CA TYR A 424 -0.65 25.94 -5.58
C TYR A 424 -0.79 26.53 -6.99
N PRO A 425 0.12 26.19 -7.92
CA PRO A 425 0.09 26.70 -9.31
C PRO A 425 -0.99 25.96 -10.13
N MET A 426 -2.27 26.20 -9.83
CA MET A 426 -3.41 25.45 -10.38
C MET A 426 -3.48 25.50 -11.90
N ARG A 427 -3.08 26.63 -12.53
CA ARG A 427 -3.03 26.72 -14.00
C ARG A 427 -2.05 25.74 -14.60
N SER A 428 -0.82 25.69 -14.07
CA SER A 428 0.21 24.75 -14.53
C SER A 428 -0.23 23.30 -14.31
N ILE A 429 -0.79 23.00 -13.14
CA ILE A 429 -1.34 21.67 -12.82
C ILE A 429 -2.43 21.27 -13.82
N ALA A 430 -3.37 22.16 -14.09
CA ALA A 430 -4.46 21.91 -15.06
C ALA A 430 -3.91 21.64 -16.47
N TYR A 431 -2.88 22.37 -16.92
CA TYR A 431 -2.24 22.10 -18.22
C TYR A 431 -1.60 20.71 -18.28
N TYR A 432 -0.87 20.29 -17.24
CA TYR A 432 -0.27 18.95 -17.19
C TYR A 432 -1.32 17.84 -17.18
N VAL A 433 -2.40 18.02 -16.42
CA VAL A 433 -3.51 17.07 -16.39
C VAL A 433 -4.21 17.02 -17.77
N ALA A 434 -4.53 18.16 -18.36
CA ALA A 434 -5.15 18.21 -19.69
C ALA A 434 -4.28 17.57 -20.77
N LEU A 435 -2.97 17.87 -20.77
CA LEU A 435 -2.01 17.27 -21.68
C LEU A 435 -1.93 15.75 -21.49
N THR A 436 -1.92 15.27 -20.24
CA THR A 436 -1.94 13.84 -19.94
C THR A 436 -3.19 13.15 -20.47
N VAL A 437 -4.37 13.75 -20.24
CA VAL A 437 -5.64 13.21 -20.75
C VAL A 437 -5.63 13.18 -22.27
N MET A 438 -5.22 14.26 -22.93
CA MET A 438 -5.13 14.33 -24.38
C MET A 438 -4.20 13.26 -24.95
N LEU A 439 -2.99 13.12 -24.39
CA LEU A 439 -2.03 12.11 -24.83
C LEU A 439 -2.56 10.70 -24.59
N THR A 440 -3.21 10.44 -23.45
CA THR A 440 -3.81 9.14 -23.13
C THR A 440 -4.89 8.76 -24.13
N LEU A 441 -5.77 9.70 -24.49
CA LEU A 441 -6.78 9.49 -25.52
C LEU A 441 -6.14 9.22 -26.88
N THR A 442 -5.11 9.97 -27.25
CA THR A 442 -4.36 9.77 -28.50
C THR A 442 -3.69 8.41 -28.56
N MET A 443 -3.00 8.00 -27.46
CA MET A 443 -2.34 6.70 -27.35
C MET A 443 -3.29 5.51 -27.45
N ASN A 444 -4.56 5.67 -27.03
CA ASN A 444 -5.56 4.60 -27.11
C ASN A 444 -6.32 4.64 -28.45
N TYR A 445 -6.74 5.83 -28.89
CA TYR A 445 -7.62 5.96 -30.03
C TYR A 445 -6.90 5.76 -31.37
N VAL A 446 -5.71 6.36 -31.56
CA VAL A 446 -4.98 6.30 -32.84
C VAL A 446 -4.54 4.88 -33.19
N PRO A 447 -3.85 4.12 -32.32
CA PRO A 447 -3.49 2.75 -32.62
C PRO A 447 -4.69 1.84 -32.85
N ALA A 448 -5.79 2.04 -32.15
CA ALA A 448 -7.01 1.27 -32.32
C ALA A 448 -7.68 1.56 -33.68
N THR A 449 -7.77 2.82 -34.09
CA THR A 449 -8.41 3.24 -35.34
C THR A 449 -7.63 2.78 -36.58
N TYR A 450 -6.30 2.87 -36.51
CA TYR A 450 -5.43 2.49 -37.64
C TYR A 450 -4.90 1.06 -37.55
N HIS A 451 -5.38 0.26 -36.59
CA HIS A 451 -4.99 -1.14 -36.37
C HIS A 451 -3.48 -1.36 -36.32
N PHE A 452 -2.78 -0.53 -35.54
CA PHE A 452 -1.34 -0.66 -35.39
C PHE A 452 -0.96 -2.00 -34.72
N GLY A 453 0.07 -2.66 -35.24
CA GLY A 453 0.68 -3.79 -34.53
C GLY A 453 1.35 -3.34 -33.22
N SER A 454 1.56 -4.28 -32.29
CA SER A 454 2.09 -3.98 -30.95
C SER A 454 3.39 -3.16 -30.95
N VAL A 455 4.32 -3.44 -31.87
CA VAL A 455 5.60 -2.70 -32.00
C VAL A 455 5.36 -1.26 -32.43
N VAL A 456 4.52 -1.04 -33.45
CA VAL A 456 4.19 0.29 -33.97
C VAL A 456 3.47 1.11 -32.90
N THR A 457 2.56 0.48 -32.15
CA THR A 457 1.88 1.10 -31.00
C THR A 457 2.88 1.54 -29.93
N LEU A 458 3.84 0.71 -29.58
CA LEU A 458 4.89 1.06 -28.59
C LEU A 458 5.75 2.25 -29.05
N ILE A 459 6.14 2.28 -30.33
CA ILE A 459 6.92 3.40 -30.88
C ILE A 459 6.08 4.67 -30.84
N PHE A 460 4.84 4.64 -31.32
CA PHE A 460 3.94 5.78 -31.33
C PHE A 460 3.69 6.32 -29.91
N ASN A 461 3.39 5.45 -28.96
CA ASN A 461 3.14 5.82 -27.57
C ASN A 461 4.40 6.40 -26.94
N SER A 462 5.60 5.86 -27.25
CA SER A 462 6.87 6.41 -26.78
C SER A 462 7.12 7.82 -27.33
N LEU A 463 6.76 8.11 -28.57
CA LEU A 463 6.81 9.47 -29.12
C LEU A 463 5.87 10.43 -28.37
N CYS A 464 4.66 10.01 -28.03
CA CYS A 464 3.75 10.79 -27.22
C CYS A 464 4.33 11.09 -25.82
N ILE A 465 4.99 10.10 -25.18
CA ILE A 465 5.68 10.30 -23.90
C ILE A 465 6.83 11.29 -24.06
N CYS A 466 7.62 11.20 -25.15
CA CYS A 466 8.68 12.17 -25.47
C CYS A 466 8.13 13.60 -25.64
N CYS A 467 6.95 13.78 -26.22
CA CYS A 467 6.27 15.09 -26.29
C CYS A 467 5.99 15.65 -24.88
N PHE A 468 5.48 14.81 -23.96
CA PHE A 468 5.25 15.22 -22.57
C PHE A 468 6.55 15.61 -21.87
N VAL A 469 7.61 14.80 -22.02
CA VAL A 469 8.94 15.09 -21.45
C VAL A 469 9.50 16.37 -22.03
N SER A 470 9.39 16.59 -23.34
CA SER A 470 9.85 17.82 -24.00
C SER A 470 9.15 19.07 -23.45
N TYR A 471 7.84 18.96 -23.17
CA TYR A 471 7.09 20.03 -22.52
C TYR A 471 7.60 20.32 -21.09
N ILE A 472 7.88 19.29 -20.29
CA ILE A 472 8.47 19.44 -18.94
C ILE A 472 9.83 20.17 -19.02
N LEU A 473 10.68 19.76 -19.96
CA LEU A 473 12.04 20.33 -20.10
C LEU A 473 12.01 21.79 -20.56
N GLN A 474 11.00 22.19 -21.33
CA GLN A 474 10.84 23.58 -21.78
C GLN A 474 10.22 24.48 -20.71
N SER A 475 9.23 23.96 -19.94
CA SER A 475 8.42 24.78 -19.05
C SER A 475 8.94 24.85 -17.62
N ASP A 476 9.41 23.73 -17.05
CA ASP A 476 9.61 23.63 -15.60
C ASP A 476 10.96 23.07 -15.14
N LEU A 477 11.61 22.22 -15.94
CA LEU A 477 12.90 21.61 -15.61
C LEU A 477 13.88 21.73 -16.78
N PRO A 478 14.36 22.96 -17.08
CA PRO A 478 15.32 23.13 -18.17
C PRO A 478 16.57 22.29 -17.92
N LEU A 479 17.12 21.69 -18.99
CA LEU A 479 18.26 20.77 -18.93
C LEU A 479 19.45 21.33 -18.14
N SER A 480 19.60 22.66 -18.12
CA SER A 480 20.65 23.37 -17.36
C SER A 480 20.46 23.27 -15.82
N SER A 481 19.25 22.97 -15.34
CA SER A 481 18.93 22.84 -13.91
C SER A 481 19.16 21.42 -13.35
N LEU A 482 19.32 20.43 -14.23
CA LEU A 482 19.49 19.02 -13.81
C LEU A 482 20.90 18.78 -13.24
N PRO A 483 21.03 18.14 -12.06
CA PRO A 483 22.32 18.06 -11.33
C PRO A 483 23.41 17.26 -12.05
N ILE A 484 23.07 16.33 -12.93
CA ILE A 484 24.03 15.50 -13.67
C ILE A 484 24.24 16.04 -15.09
N ILE A 485 23.15 16.31 -15.80
CA ILE A 485 23.14 16.69 -17.22
C ILE A 485 23.39 18.19 -17.38
N GLY A 486 22.99 19.02 -16.43
CA GLY A 486 23.12 20.48 -16.47
C GLY A 486 24.55 20.97 -16.60
N LYS A 487 25.56 20.18 -16.16
CA LYS A 487 26.99 20.51 -16.39
C LYS A 487 27.38 20.58 -17.87
N TYR A 488 26.72 19.81 -18.72
CA TYR A 488 26.97 19.76 -20.17
C TYR A 488 26.21 20.86 -20.93
N PHE A 489 25.15 21.40 -20.39
CA PHE A 489 24.30 22.44 -21.01
C PHE A 489 24.51 23.84 -20.44
N ARG A 490 25.31 24.02 -19.39
CA ARG A 490 25.71 25.33 -18.85
C ARG A 490 26.83 26.06 -19.69
N LYS A 491 27.33 25.40 -20.71
CA LYS A 491 28.30 26.00 -21.63
C LYS A 491 27.63 26.39 -22.95
N LYS A 492 26.79 27.43 -22.89
CA LYS A 492 26.58 28.34 -24.05
C LYS A 492 26.00 29.65 -23.54
#